data_1953068e9a857650e13cb15116a9782b
#
_entry.id   1953068e9a857650e13cb15116a9782b
#
_cell.length_a   1.000
_cell.length_b   1.000
_cell.length_c   1.000
_cell.angle_alpha   90.00
_cell.angle_beta   90.00
_cell.angle_gamma   90.00
#
_symmetry.space_group_name_H-M   'P 1'
#
loop_
_entity.id
_entity.type
_entity.pdbx_description
1 polymer ?
#
loop_
_entity_poly.entity_id
_entity_poly.type
_entity_poly.pdbx_seq_one_letter_code
_entity_poly.pdbx_strand_id
1 'polypeptide(L)'
;ILLQGKVILGVSEEYPLKIYQQRPNLTKTVITVGKKENVVEGYDGKNGYAMNYVVNKLQIQKDYVAESFDTDFIDFESKGFSAQVLGKEKVGDKDCFKVELTKNVNKTVYYFDVQNYFLLKEVKKDETLIFSDFKKVNGLVMPFRIEANTPKKEGDYVMILNRIDTNKAFPENTFKF
;
A
#
# COMPACT_ATOMS: atom_id res chain seq x y z
N ILE A 1 11.59 5.87 0.52
CA ILE A 1 11.03 5.52 1.85
C ILE A 1 11.34 4.07 2.14
N LEU A 2 11.70 3.76 3.37
CA LEU A 2 11.79 2.39 3.89
C LEU A 2 10.79 2.25 5.03
N LEU A 3 9.80 1.36 4.87
CA LEU A 3 8.88 1.00 5.92
C LEU A 3 9.33 -0.34 6.52
N GLN A 4 9.33 -0.42 7.84
CA GLN A 4 9.73 -1.63 8.58
C GLN A 4 8.69 -1.97 9.64
N GLY A 5 8.45 -3.26 9.84
CA GLY A 5 7.46 -3.73 10.77
C GLY A 5 7.24 -5.23 10.65
N LYS A 6 5.98 -5.64 10.77
CA LYS A 6 5.55 -7.00 10.55
C LYS A 6 4.26 -7.04 9.73
N VAL A 7 4.05 -8.14 9.04
CA VAL A 7 2.77 -8.51 8.44
C VAL A 7 2.21 -9.71 9.19
N ILE A 8 0.91 -9.68 9.45
CA ILE A 8 0.15 -10.78 10.04
C ILE A 8 -0.75 -11.32 8.94
N LEU A 9 -0.59 -12.60 8.61
CA LEU A 9 -1.36 -13.30 7.61
C LEU A 9 -2.34 -14.26 8.30
N GLY A 10 -3.55 -14.33 7.80
CA GLY A 10 -4.58 -15.18 8.39
C GLY A 10 -4.85 -14.86 9.86
N VAL A 11 -4.89 -15.88 10.69
CA VAL A 11 -5.29 -15.73 12.11
C VAL A 11 -4.13 -15.27 13.00
N SER A 12 -2.88 -15.70 12.72
CA SER A 12 -1.77 -15.46 13.66
C SER A 12 -0.36 -15.62 13.09
N GLU A 13 -0.19 -15.80 11.79
CA GLU A 13 1.14 -15.96 11.20
C GLU A 13 1.81 -14.59 11.04
N GLU A 14 2.84 -14.32 11.85
CA GLU A 14 3.58 -13.07 11.86
C GLU A 14 4.93 -13.20 11.16
N TYR A 15 5.21 -12.28 10.23
CA TYR A 15 6.50 -12.22 9.54
C TYR A 15 7.07 -10.81 9.60
N PRO A 16 8.36 -10.61 9.90
CA PRO A 16 9.02 -9.32 9.74
C PRO A 16 8.89 -8.84 8.29
N LEU A 17 8.57 -7.56 8.14
CA LEU A 17 8.27 -6.91 6.87
C LEU A 17 9.20 -5.74 6.63
N LYS A 18 9.69 -5.59 5.39
CA LYS A 18 10.33 -4.38 4.88
C LYS A 18 9.72 -4.03 3.53
N ILE A 19 9.34 -2.76 3.37
CA ILE A 19 8.87 -2.22 2.09
C ILE A 19 9.79 -1.07 1.70
N TYR A 20 10.41 -1.20 0.54
CA TYR A 20 11.27 -0.20 -0.07
C TYR A 20 10.48 0.49 -1.17
N GLN A 21 10.48 1.82 -1.17
CA GLN A 21 9.81 2.62 -2.18
C GLN A 21 10.69 3.79 -2.62
N GLN A 22 10.80 4.01 -3.92
CA GLN A 22 11.55 5.12 -4.52
C GLN A 22 10.82 5.66 -5.75
N ARG A 23 10.83 6.98 -5.88
CA ARG A 23 10.27 7.65 -7.06
C ARG A 23 10.93 7.18 -8.35
N PRO A 24 10.17 7.13 -9.47
CA PRO A 24 8.75 7.51 -9.54
C PRO A 24 7.79 6.42 -9.05
N ASN A 25 8.17 5.14 -9.08
CA ASN A 25 7.28 4.02 -8.82
C ASN A 25 8.01 2.70 -8.44
N LEU A 26 9.30 2.78 -8.10
CA LEU A 26 10.05 1.58 -7.70
C LEU A 26 9.57 1.08 -6.34
N THR A 27 9.32 -0.21 -6.25
CA THR A 27 8.92 -0.85 -4.99
C THR A 27 9.53 -2.23 -4.83
N LYS A 28 9.74 -2.65 -3.58
CA LYS A 28 10.18 -3.99 -3.22
C LYS A 28 9.68 -4.34 -1.84
N THR A 29 8.91 -5.41 -1.75
CA THR A 29 8.40 -5.95 -0.51
C THR A 29 9.15 -7.21 -0.13
N VAL A 30 9.65 -7.26 1.10
CA VAL A 30 10.44 -8.36 1.64
C VAL A 30 9.80 -8.84 2.94
N ILE A 31 9.59 -10.13 3.06
CA ILE A 31 9.24 -10.78 4.32
C ILE A 31 10.38 -11.71 4.77
N THR A 32 10.53 -11.85 6.08
CA THR A 32 11.53 -12.76 6.67
C THR A 32 10.82 -14.01 7.19
N VAL A 33 11.19 -15.17 6.65
CA VAL A 33 10.71 -16.48 7.13
C VAL A 33 11.88 -17.22 7.78
N GLY A 34 11.78 -17.45 9.08
CA GLY A 34 12.91 -17.95 9.87
C GLY A 34 14.07 -16.94 9.89
N LYS A 35 15.18 -17.26 9.22
CA LYS A 35 16.36 -16.36 9.08
C LYS A 35 16.56 -15.85 7.66
N LYS A 36 15.66 -16.18 6.73
CA LYS A 36 15.80 -15.87 5.30
C LYS A 36 14.87 -14.72 4.91
N GLU A 37 15.43 -13.68 4.31
CA GLU A 37 14.67 -12.65 3.62
C GLU A 37 14.23 -13.14 2.24
N ASN A 38 12.93 -13.00 1.95
CA ASN A 38 12.35 -13.37 0.68
C ASN A 38 11.64 -12.16 0.08
N VAL A 39 11.96 -11.84 -1.17
CA VAL A 39 11.21 -10.84 -1.92
C VAL A 39 9.88 -11.48 -2.31
N VAL A 40 8.77 -10.85 -1.93
CA VAL A 40 7.43 -11.35 -2.23
C VAL A 40 6.76 -10.59 -3.35
N GLU A 41 7.11 -9.31 -3.50
CA GLU A 41 6.59 -8.46 -4.56
C GLU A 41 7.58 -7.33 -4.88
N GLY A 42 7.52 -6.78 -6.10
CA GLY A 42 8.29 -5.61 -6.47
C GLY A 42 8.03 -5.11 -7.87
N TYR A 43 8.54 -3.89 -8.15
CA TYR A 43 8.56 -3.26 -9.46
C TYR A 43 9.90 -2.60 -9.71
N ASP A 44 10.55 -2.93 -10.82
CA ASP A 44 11.89 -2.45 -11.18
C ASP A 44 11.89 -1.19 -12.07
N GLY A 45 10.71 -0.64 -12.33
CA GLY A 45 10.51 0.47 -13.27
C GLY A 45 10.04 0.00 -14.66
N LYS A 46 10.10 -1.31 -14.93
CA LYS A 46 9.69 -1.92 -16.19
C LYS A 46 8.76 -3.12 -15.99
N ASN A 47 9.12 -4.01 -15.09
CA ASN A 47 8.37 -5.24 -14.84
C ASN A 47 7.90 -5.30 -13.39
N GLY A 48 6.69 -5.80 -13.19
CA GLY A 48 6.19 -6.21 -11.88
C GLY A 48 6.57 -7.66 -11.59
N TYR A 49 6.86 -7.94 -10.33
CA TYR A 49 7.26 -9.26 -9.84
C TYR A 49 6.39 -9.64 -8.64
N ALA A 50 5.97 -10.89 -8.59
CA ALA A 50 5.34 -11.46 -7.40
C ALA A 50 5.85 -12.88 -7.14
N MET A 51 5.85 -13.28 -5.86
CA MET A 51 6.24 -14.62 -5.45
C MET A 51 5.19 -15.64 -5.88
N ASN A 52 5.60 -16.62 -6.65
CA ASN A 52 4.79 -17.79 -6.90
C ASN A 52 5.12 -18.86 -5.85
N TYR A 53 4.23 -19.04 -4.89
CA TYR A 53 4.44 -19.94 -3.76
C TYR A 53 4.40 -21.43 -4.14
N VAL A 54 3.79 -21.79 -5.29
CA VAL A 54 3.75 -23.17 -5.76
C VAL A 54 5.15 -23.65 -6.20
N VAL A 55 5.87 -22.78 -6.91
CA VAL A 55 7.23 -23.10 -7.40
C VAL A 55 8.31 -22.42 -6.55
N ASN A 56 7.92 -21.65 -5.54
CA ASN A 56 8.79 -20.90 -4.62
C ASN A 56 9.82 -20.02 -5.37
N LYS A 57 9.32 -19.27 -6.36
CA LYS A 57 10.15 -18.39 -7.20
C LYS A 57 9.42 -17.07 -7.46
N LEU A 58 10.19 -15.99 -7.48
CA LEU A 58 9.72 -14.69 -7.96
C LEU A 58 9.49 -14.75 -9.48
N GLN A 59 8.32 -14.32 -9.95
CA GLN A 59 7.93 -14.38 -11.35
C GLN A 59 7.42 -13.02 -11.84
N ILE A 60 7.68 -12.73 -13.11
CA ILE A 60 7.14 -11.54 -13.78
C ILE A 60 5.63 -11.69 -13.91
N GLN A 61 4.92 -10.63 -13.52
CA GLN A 61 3.48 -10.48 -13.64
C GLN A 61 3.16 -9.69 -14.93
N LYS A 62 2.51 -10.33 -15.90
CA LYS A 62 2.24 -9.72 -17.22
C LYS A 62 1.31 -8.51 -17.13
N ASP A 63 0.33 -8.55 -16.21
CA ASP A 63 -0.70 -7.53 -16.06
C ASP A 63 -0.46 -6.65 -14.83
N TYR A 64 0.80 -6.52 -14.38
CA TYR A 64 1.16 -5.71 -13.24
C TYR A 64 0.93 -4.23 -13.53
N VAL A 65 0.15 -3.58 -12.67
CA VAL A 65 -0.05 -2.13 -12.71
C VAL A 65 0.79 -1.50 -11.62
N ALA A 66 1.85 -0.79 -12.03
CA ALA A 66 2.70 -0.08 -11.09
C ALA A 66 1.94 1.04 -10.39
N GLU A 67 1.94 1.04 -9.07
CA GLU A 67 1.41 2.15 -8.29
C GLU A 67 2.40 3.32 -8.32
N SER A 68 1.88 4.54 -8.39
CA SER A 68 2.70 5.74 -8.27
C SER A 68 3.21 5.87 -6.83
N PHE A 69 4.45 6.33 -6.66
CA PHE A 69 4.96 6.70 -5.34
C PHE A 69 4.13 7.83 -4.71
N ASP A 70 3.72 8.79 -5.52
CA ASP A 70 2.85 9.88 -5.10
C ASP A 70 1.39 9.42 -5.18
N THR A 71 0.60 9.74 -4.15
CA THR A 71 -0.84 9.40 -4.11
C THR A 71 -1.57 9.88 -5.36
N ASP A 72 -2.63 9.18 -5.74
CA ASP A 72 -3.46 9.52 -6.89
C ASP A 72 -4.13 10.90 -6.78
N PHE A 73 -4.27 11.44 -5.56
CA PHE A 73 -4.84 12.77 -5.34
C PHE A 73 -3.94 13.93 -5.76
N ILE A 74 -2.60 13.76 -5.71
CA ILE A 74 -1.70 14.81 -6.17
C ILE A 74 -1.79 14.89 -7.68
N ASP A 75 -2.18 16.08 -8.18
CA ASP A 75 -2.35 16.36 -9.62
C ASP A 75 -3.27 15.32 -10.32
N PHE A 76 -4.35 14.92 -9.63
CA PHE A 76 -5.23 13.84 -10.08
C PHE A 76 -5.79 14.06 -11.50
N GLU A 77 -6.14 15.30 -11.87
CA GLU A 77 -6.65 15.64 -13.21
C GLU A 77 -5.58 15.38 -14.28
N SER A 78 -4.32 15.79 -14.04
CA SER A 78 -3.22 15.58 -14.97
C SER A 78 -2.88 14.11 -15.16
N LYS A 79 -3.17 13.27 -14.14
CA LYS A 79 -3.05 11.81 -14.20
C LYS A 79 -4.25 11.15 -14.88
N GLY A 80 -5.24 11.92 -15.32
CA GLY A 80 -6.44 11.42 -16.00
C GLY A 80 -7.53 10.90 -15.06
N PHE A 81 -7.50 11.29 -13.78
CA PHE A 81 -8.58 11.00 -12.85
C PHE A 81 -9.62 12.12 -12.85
N SER A 82 -10.86 11.75 -12.57
CA SER A 82 -11.92 12.65 -12.10
C SER A 82 -12.26 12.34 -10.65
N ALA A 83 -12.60 13.38 -9.88
CA ALA A 83 -12.95 13.26 -8.48
C ALA A 83 -14.39 13.67 -8.23
N GLN A 84 -15.12 12.96 -7.37
CA GLN A 84 -16.47 13.28 -6.94
C GLN A 84 -16.62 13.06 -5.44
N VAL A 85 -17.16 14.06 -4.73
CA VAL A 85 -17.58 13.90 -3.34
C VAL A 85 -18.96 13.25 -3.33
N LEU A 86 -19.06 12.06 -2.76
CA LEU A 86 -20.30 11.28 -2.66
C LEU A 86 -21.12 11.58 -1.39
N GLY A 87 -20.59 12.46 -0.50
CA GLY A 87 -21.23 12.81 0.76
C GLY A 87 -20.39 12.43 1.98
N LYS A 88 -21.07 12.11 3.09
CA LYS A 88 -20.42 11.69 4.33
C LYS A 88 -20.88 10.30 4.73
N GLU A 89 -19.99 9.51 5.29
CA GLU A 89 -20.25 8.15 5.80
C GLU A 89 -19.32 7.87 6.98
N LYS A 90 -19.75 7.01 7.91
CA LYS A 90 -18.91 6.63 9.06
C LYS A 90 -17.93 5.53 8.70
N VAL A 91 -16.71 5.67 9.24
CA VAL A 91 -15.71 4.58 9.31
C VAL A 91 -15.41 4.36 10.79
N GLY A 92 -15.91 3.26 11.34
CA GLY A 92 -15.96 3.08 12.79
C GLY A 92 -16.85 4.14 13.44
N ASP A 93 -16.30 4.87 14.40
CA ASP A 93 -16.94 5.97 15.13
C ASP A 93 -16.74 7.36 14.48
N LYS A 94 -15.92 7.45 13.43
CA LYS A 94 -15.51 8.71 12.78
C LYS A 94 -16.36 9.05 11.57
N ASP A 95 -16.81 10.30 11.49
CA ASP A 95 -17.45 10.84 10.29
C ASP A 95 -16.39 11.12 9.22
N CYS A 96 -16.62 10.66 7.99
CA CYS A 96 -15.69 10.79 6.89
C CYS A 96 -16.35 11.43 5.68
N PHE A 97 -15.60 12.26 4.95
CA PHE A 97 -15.92 12.58 3.56
C PHE A 97 -15.66 11.36 2.71
N LYS A 98 -16.67 10.97 1.93
CA LYS A 98 -16.57 9.88 0.95
C LYS A 98 -16.27 10.49 -0.42
N VAL A 99 -15.12 10.15 -0.99
CA VAL A 99 -14.63 10.71 -2.26
C VAL A 99 -14.33 9.56 -3.21
N GLU A 100 -14.89 9.61 -4.42
CA GLU A 100 -14.59 8.67 -5.50
C GLU A 100 -13.59 9.30 -6.47
N LEU A 101 -12.50 8.60 -6.76
CA LEU A 101 -11.65 8.85 -7.91
C LEU A 101 -11.96 7.82 -9.01
N THR A 102 -12.15 8.32 -10.22
CA THR A 102 -12.42 7.47 -11.39
C THR A 102 -11.37 7.74 -12.47
N LYS A 103 -10.79 6.65 -13.00
CA LYS A 103 -9.94 6.68 -14.19
C LYS A 103 -10.34 5.56 -15.13
N ASN A 104 -10.82 5.93 -16.33
CA ASN A 104 -11.47 5.00 -17.26
C ASN A 104 -12.65 4.28 -16.58
N VAL A 105 -12.59 2.95 -16.49
CA VAL A 105 -13.62 2.13 -15.83
C VAL A 105 -13.29 1.84 -14.35
N ASN A 106 -12.11 2.22 -13.89
CA ASN A 106 -11.66 1.91 -12.54
C ASN A 106 -12.09 3.01 -11.56
N LYS A 107 -12.69 2.59 -10.46
CA LYS A 107 -13.14 3.45 -9.38
C LYS A 107 -12.47 3.04 -8.08
N THR A 108 -12.01 4.04 -7.35
CA THR A 108 -11.52 3.88 -5.99
C THR A 108 -12.25 4.85 -5.09
N VAL A 109 -12.76 4.39 -3.95
CA VAL A 109 -13.48 5.22 -2.99
C VAL A 109 -12.60 5.41 -1.75
N TYR A 110 -12.42 6.66 -1.37
CA TYR A 110 -11.61 7.08 -0.24
C TYR A 110 -12.46 7.73 0.83
N TYR A 111 -12.11 7.48 2.08
CA TYR A 111 -12.79 8.02 3.24
C TYR A 111 -11.82 8.84 4.08
N PHE A 112 -12.03 10.15 4.08
CA PHE A 112 -11.21 11.10 4.82
C PHE A 112 -11.93 11.57 6.09
N ASP A 113 -11.30 11.46 7.25
CA ASP A 113 -11.81 12.01 8.51
C ASP A 113 -12.18 13.50 8.34
N VAL A 114 -13.38 13.91 8.75
CA VAL A 114 -13.86 15.28 8.57
C VAL A 114 -13.11 16.30 9.44
N GLN A 115 -12.39 15.86 10.48
CA GLN A 115 -11.71 16.73 11.43
C GLN A 115 -10.25 17.03 11.04
N ASN A 116 -9.53 16.01 10.58
CA ASN A 116 -8.09 16.12 10.31
C ASN A 116 -7.69 15.72 8.90
N TYR A 117 -8.66 15.29 8.08
CA TYR A 117 -8.49 14.84 6.69
C TYR A 117 -7.56 13.62 6.52
N PHE A 118 -7.35 12.84 7.56
CA PHE A 118 -6.59 11.60 7.42
C PHE A 118 -7.40 10.60 6.61
N LEU A 119 -6.73 9.90 5.70
CA LEU A 119 -7.33 8.80 4.96
C LEU A 119 -7.51 7.61 5.93
N LEU A 120 -8.75 7.26 6.25
CA LEU A 120 -9.06 6.17 7.16
C LEU A 120 -9.39 4.88 6.43
N LYS A 121 -9.92 4.96 5.19
CA LYS A 121 -10.30 3.78 4.42
C LYS A 121 -10.18 4.06 2.93
N GLU A 122 -9.72 3.05 2.20
CA GLU A 122 -9.67 3.00 0.75
C GLU A 122 -10.38 1.73 0.26
N VAL A 123 -11.24 1.86 -0.74
CA VAL A 123 -12.00 0.73 -1.31
C VAL A 123 -11.73 0.68 -2.81
N LYS A 124 -11.02 -0.35 -3.24
CA LYS A 124 -10.83 -0.77 -4.63
C LYS A 124 -11.76 -1.94 -4.96
N LYS A 125 -11.82 -2.34 -6.21
CA LYS A 125 -12.65 -3.46 -6.69
C LYS A 125 -12.47 -4.77 -5.92
N ASP A 126 -11.22 -5.12 -5.61
CA ASP A 126 -10.84 -6.41 -5.03
C ASP A 126 -10.06 -6.27 -3.70
N GLU A 127 -10.03 -5.06 -3.15
CA GLU A 127 -9.28 -4.76 -1.93
C GLU A 127 -9.93 -3.62 -1.14
N THR A 128 -9.96 -3.76 0.16
CA THR A 128 -10.29 -2.67 1.09
C THR A 128 -9.13 -2.51 2.07
N LEU A 129 -8.62 -1.29 2.19
CA LEU A 129 -7.60 -0.92 3.17
C LEU A 129 -8.20 -0.04 4.26
N ILE A 130 -7.84 -0.29 5.52
CA ILE A 130 -8.19 0.53 6.67
C ILE A 130 -6.88 1.00 7.32
N PHE A 131 -6.77 2.30 7.54
CA PHE A 131 -5.59 2.96 8.06
C PHE A 131 -5.82 3.48 9.47
N SER A 132 -4.88 3.20 10.38
CA SER A 132 -4.95 3.60 11.78
C SER A 132 -3.55 3.79 12.40
N ASP A 133 -3.47 4.11 13.69
CA ASP A 133 -2.21 4.36 14.42
C ASP A 133 -1.34 5.43 13.72
N PHE A 134 -1.92 6.60 13.44
CA PHE A 134 -1.24 7.69 12.74
C PHE A 134 -0.18 8.35 13.62
N LYS A 135 1.05 8.48 13.09
CA LYS A 135 2.19 9.10 13.78
C LYS A 135 2.89 10.11 12.87
N LYS A 136 3.52 11.10 13.49
CA LYS A 136 4.37 12.07 12.77
C LYS A 136 5.73 11.45 12.45
N VAL A 137 6.14 11.54 11.18
CA VAL A 137 7.44 11.11 10.69
C VAL A 137 7.99 12.21 9.78
N ASN A 138 9.02 12.92 10.24
CA ASN A 138 9.67 14.00 9.48
C ASN A 138 8.68 15.03 8.88
N GLY A 139 7.69 15.45 9.68
CA GLY A 139 6.68 16.44 9.27
C GLY A 139 5.47 15.85 8.53
N LEU A 140 5.51 14.61 8.12
CA LEU A 140 4.36 13.90 7.54
C LEU A 140 3.60 13.13 8.61
N VAL A 141 2.29 12.96 8.42
CA VAL A 141 1.48 12.06 9.25
C VAL A 141 1.24 10.80 8.44
N MET A 142 1.66 9.66 8.98
CA MET A 142 1.60 8.37 8.29
C MET A 142 0.91 7.32 9.16
N PRO A 143 0.12 6.40 8.57
CA PRO A 143 -0.45 5.28 9.29
C PRO A 143 0.63 4.26 9.67
N PHE A 144 0.56 3.72 10.87
CA PHE A 144 1.43 2.65 11.34
C PHE A 144 0.71 1.30 11.43
N ARG A 145 -0.60 1.29 11.21
CA ARG A 145 -1.39 0.07 11.08
C ARG A 145 -2.24 0.16 9.83
N ILE A 146 -2.15 -0.86 8.98
CA ILE A 146 -2.88 -1.02 7.73
C ILE A 146 -3.52 -2.40 7.75
N GLU A 147 -4.85 -2.45 7.71
CA GLU A 147 -5.62 -3.69 7.62
C GLU A 147 -6.15 -3.82 6.20
N ALA A 148 -5.85 -4.93 5.56
CA ALA A 148 -6.29 -5.22 4.20
C ALA A 148 -7.26 -6.39 4.19
N ASN A 149 -8.40 -6.17 3.52
CA ASN A 149 -9.35 -7.22 3.18
C ASN A 149 -9.31 -7.46 1.67
N THR A 150 -8.90 -8.67 1.28
CA THR A 150 -8.68 -9.06 -0.12
C THR A 150 -9.41 -10.37 -0.43
N PRO A 151 -10.77 -10.40 -0.41
CA PRO A 151 -11.55 -11.63 -0.40
C PRO A 151 -11.37 -12.55 -1.63
N LYS A 152 -10.82 -11.99 -2.71
CA LYS A 152 -10.61 -12.74 -3.97
C LYS A 152 -9.16 -13.11 -4.27
N LYS A 153 -8.21 -12.70 -3.42
CA LYS A 153 -6.77 -12.91 -3.65
C LYS A 153 -6.15 -13.78 -2.55
N GLU A 154 -5.25 -13.18 -1.78
CA GLU A 154 -4.39 -13.88 -0.85
C GLU A 154 -4.97 -13.98 0.58
N GLY A 155 -6.19 -13.47 0.77
CA GLY A 155 -6.82 -13.37 2.08
C GLY A 155 -6.46 -12.09 2.82
N ASP A 156 -7.05 -11.93 3.99
CA ASP A 156 -6.86 -10.74 4.79
C ASP A 156 -5.48 -10.70 5.44
N TYR A 157 -4.91 -9.50 5.54
CA TYR A 157 -3.65 -9.29 6.24
C TYR A 157 -3.64 -7.98 7.02
N VAL A 158 -2.75 -7.91 8.01
CA VAL A 158 -2.52 -6.70 8.79
C VAL A 158 -1.04 -6.36 8.77
N MET A 159 -0.69 -5.14 8.33
CA MET A 159 0.65 -4.61 8.47
C MET A 159 0.72 -3.72 9.72
N ILE A 160 1.70 -3.96 10.57
CA ILE A 160 2.01 -3.14 11.74
C ILE A 160 3.43 -2.63 11.57
N LEU A 161 3.56 -1.32 11.32
CA LEU A 161 4.85 -0.68 11.16
C LEU A 161 5.40 -0.26 12.53
N ASN A 162 6.71 -0.33 12.68
CA ASN A 162 7.41 0.18 13.85
C ASN A 162 8.39 1.30 13.49
N ARG A 163 8.77 1.40 12.21
CA ARG A 163 9.69 2.43 11.71
C ARG A 163 9.39 2.79 10.27
N ILE A 164 9.45 4.08 9.98
CA ILE A 164 9.38 4.64 8.63
C ILE A 164 10.55 5.61 8.45
N ASP A 165 11.46 5.31 7.53
CA ASP A 165 12.58 6.18 7.16
C ASP A 165 12.24 6.88 5.83
N THR A 166 11.96 8.18 5.88
CA THR A 166 11.77 9.00 4.68
C THR A 166 13.14 9.46 4.14
N ASN A 167 13.18 9.80 2.85
CA ASN A 167 14.41 10.26 2.18
C ASN A 167 15.61 9.28 2.28
N LYS A 168 15.32 7.99 2.39
CA LYS A 168 16.34 6.95 2.41
C LYS A 168 16.95 6.79 1.02
N ALA A 169 18.27 6.91 0.93
CA ALA A 169 19.01 6.50 -0.26
C ALA A 169 19.16 4.97 -0.27
N PHE A 170 19.02 4.38 -1.46
CA PHE A 170 19.17 2.95 -1.66
C PHE A 170 20.30 2.66 -2.65
N PRO A 171 21.04 1.54 -2.48
CA PRO A 171 21.95 1.04 -3.50
C PRO A 171 21.24 0.78 -4.84
N GLU A 172 21.95 0.96 -5.96
CA GLU A 172 21.40 0.78 -7.32
C GLU A 172 20.74 -0.60 -7.57
N ASN A 173 21.22 -1.63 -6.86
CA ASN A 173 20.70 -2.99 -7.00
C ASN A 173 19.48 -3.30 -6.13
N THR A 174 19.02 -2.35 -5.32
CA THR A 174 17.90 -2.58 -4.39
C THR A 174 16.65 -3.07 -5.10
N PHE A 175 16.35 -2.52 -6.29
CA PHE A 175 15.16 -2.83 -7.08
C PHE A 175 15.47 -3.72 -8.30
N LYS A 176 16.57 -4.47 -8.28
CA LYS A 176 16.87 -5.52 -9.26
C LYS A 176 16.40 -6.86 -8.68
N PHE A 177 15.67 -7.65 -9.50
CA PHE A 177 15.01 -8.90 -9.10
C PHE A 177 15.55 -10.11 -9.87
#